data_124ad02fbcca3f7a1fe9e44dc11ed204
#
_entry.id   124ad02fbcca3f7a1fe9e44dc11ed204
#
_cell.length_a   1.000
_cell.length_b   1.000
_cell.length_c   1.000
_cell.angle_alpha   90.00
_cell.angle_beta   90.00
_cell.angle_gamma   90.00
#
_symmetry.space_group_name_H-M   'P 1'
#
loop_
_entity.id
_entity.type
_entity.pdbx_description
1 polymer ?
#
loop_
_entity_poly.entity_id
_entity_poly.type
_entity_poly.pdbx_seq_one_letter_code
_entity_poly.pdbx_strand_id
1 'polypeptide(L)'
;MGGGPRGERRGGNPSMNEREKSDRLVVPVKLPNNAAEAAAEAVEGRGLREGNAVGKTRPGLRAGVGGPSALDRVRRIAEQDMGARFTALLHHVDVDRLRAAYWALNPKAATGVDGVTWLEYGFDLEGNLRDLHARVHRGSYRARPSRRAYIPKPDGRQRPLGVAALEDKILQRAVVEVLNAIYEADFLGFSYGFRPGRSPHQALDALAAAIQKRKVSWILDADIRGYFEHIDRSWMARFLEHRIGDRRVLRLIQKWMDAGVIENGEWTDTLEGTPQGASVSPLLANVYLHYVFDLWADRWRRRRARGEVIIVRFADDYIVGFQHHDDAERFLNELRDRLAKFNLELAAEKTRLIEFGRFAAERRQKRGLGKPDTFAFLGFTHICAEDRSGRFALRRVTEKKRLRAKLKAVKEEQKRRRHLPIPEQGRWLERVVQGHYRYYAVPGNIRAAKTFRDQVQRHWFTALRRRSQRFRLDWARMSRLADRWLPPPRILHPWPDARFRARTRARSPVR
;
A
#
# COMPACT_ATOMS: atom_id res chain seq x y z
N MET A 1 58.83 -44.33 -52.88
CA MET A 1 58.05 -45.55 -53.05
C MET A 1 56.97 -45.49 -51.99
N GLY A 2 55.86 -45.39 -52.31
CA GLY A 2 54.66 -46.05 -52.72
C GLY A 2 53.69 -45.82 -51.56
N GLY A 3 52.57 -45.49 -51.71
CA GLY A 3 51.43 -45.65 -52.52
C GLY A 3 50.21 -45.34 -51.61
N GLY A 4 49.30 -44.53 -52.07
CA GLY A 4 48.01 -44.33 -51.41
C GLY A 4 47.13 -45.61 -51.53
N PRO A 5 45.89 -45.57 -51.02
CA PRO A 5 44.78 -44.98 -51.79
C PRO A 5 43.65 -44.34 -51.02
N ARG A 6 42.91 -43.58 -51.76
CA ARG A 6 41.54 -43.07 -51.68
C ARG A 6 40.50 -43.91 -50.96
N GLY A 7 39.53 -43.25 -50.33
CA GLY A 7 38.19 -43.76 -49.98
C GLY A 7 37.41 -42.76 -49.15
N GLU A 8 36.62 -42.07 -49.76
CA GLU A 8 35.17 -41.90 -49.86
C GLU A 8 34.51 -41.03 -48.77
N ARG A 9 33.96 -39.96 -49.30
CA ARG A 9 32.97 -39.08 -48.65
C ARG A 9 31.69 -39.90 -48.35
N ARG A 10 31.20 -39.80 -47.14
CA ARG A 10 29.76 -39.87 -46.88
C ARG A 10 29.35 -38.74 -45.96
N GLY A 11 28.64 -37.75 -46.52
CA GLY A 11 27.91 -36.77 -45.80
C GLY A 11 26.72 -37.43 -45.08
N GLY A 12 26.65 -37.26 -43.79
CA GLY A 12 25.48 -37.52 -42.99
C GLY A 12 24.89 -36.20 -42.54
N ASN A 13 23.72 -35.81 -43.06
CA ASN A 13 22.94 -34.71 -42.54
C ASN A 13 22.64 -34.96 -41.06
N PRO A 14 22.85 -33.99 -40.17
CA PRO A 14 22.36 -34.09 -38.79
C PRO A 14 20.84 -34.13 -38.82
N SER A 15 20.27 -35.12 -38.16
CA SER A 15 18.85 -35.38 -38.09
C SER A 15 18.11 -34.19 -37.44
N MET A 16 16.91 -33.88 -37.92
CA MET A 16 16.01 -32.83 -37.45
C MET A 16 15.69 -32.86 -35.93
N ASN A 17 16.04 -33.94 -35.25
CA ASN A 17 15.80 -34.12 -33.82
C ASN A 17 16.78 -33.39 -32.88
N GLU A 18 17.92 -32.92 -33.37
CA GLU A 18 18.84 -32.14 -32.51
C GLU A 18 18.53 -30.63 -32.48
N ARG A 19 17.83 -30.12 -33.49
CA ARG A 19 17.38 -28.72 -33.48
C ARG A 19 16.18 -28.48 -32.58
N GLU A 20 15.30 -29.43 -32.38
CA GLU A 20 14.19 -29.33 -31.44
C GLU A 20 14.60 -29.40 -29.96
N LYS A 21 15.77 -29.96 -29.63
CA LYS A 21 16.30 -30.00 -28.26
C LYS A 21 17.03 -28.73 -27.86
N SER A 22 17.56 -27.95 -28.80
CA SER A 22 18.24 -26.68 -28.51
C SER A 22 17.28 -25.53 -28.28
N ASP A 23 16.06 -25.57 -28.84
CA ASP A 23 15.05 -24.49 -28.66
C ASP A 23 14.19 -24.65 -27.40
N ARG A 24 14.38 -25.73 -26.64
CA ARG A 24 13.72 -25.92 -25.31
C ARG A 24 14.52 -25.39 -24.13
N LEU A 25 15.68 -24.85 -24.34
CA LEU A 25 16.48 -24.21 -23.30
C LEU A 25 16.44 -22.71 -23.46
N VAL A 26 16.02 -22.05 -22.35
CA VAL A 26 16.10 -20.58 -22.15
C VAL A 26 14.93 -19.80 -22.77
N VAL A 27 13.72 -20.16 -22.37
CA VAL A 27 12.82 -19.11 -21.96
C VAL A 27 12.94 -19.04 -20.42
N PRO A 28 13.56 -18.00 -19.82
CA PRO A 28 13.35 -17.75 -18.42
C PRO A 28 11.84 -17.65 -18.28
N VAL A 29 11.24 -18.40 -17.37
CA VAL A 29 9.86 -18.18 -16.95
C VAL A 29 9.86 -16.79 -16.38
N LYS A 30 9.67 -15.79 -17.24
CA LYS A 30 9.36 -14.44 -16.83
C LYS A 30 8.05 -14.59 -16.08
N LEU A 31 8.10 -14.54 -14.75
CA LEU A 31 6.96 -14.21 -13.94
C LEU A 31 6.26 -13.05 -14.64
N PRO A 32 4.99 -13.16 -15.01
CA PRO A 32 4.30 -12.08 -15.68
C PRO A 32 4.48 -10.83 -14.80
N ASN A 33 4.98 -9.75 -15.38
CA ASN A 33 5.15 -8.45 -14.70
C ASN A 33 3.88 -7.99 -13.98
N ASN A 34 2.73 -8.59 -14.30
CA ASN A 34 1.44 -8.40 -13.65
C ASN A 34 1.35 -9.00 -12.22
N ALA A 35 2.15 -9.99 -11.87
CA ALA A 35 2.09 -10.56 -10.52
C ALA A 35 2.80 -9.66 -9.49
N ALA A 36 3.88 -9.00 -9.88
CA ALA A 36 4.57 -8.02 -9.04
C ALA A 36 3.79 -6.71 -8.93
N GLU A 37 3.16 -6.24 -10.04
CA GLU A 37 2.26 -5.09 -10.01
C GLU A 37 0.97 -5.40 -9.23
N ALA A 38 0.42 -6.61 -9.32
CA ALA A 38 -0.74 -7.02 -8.54
C ALA A 38 -0.42 -7.17 -7.04
N ALA A 39 0.79 -7.59 -6.68
CA ALA A 39 1.22 -7.65 -5.29
C ALA A 39 1.51 -6.25 -4.72
N ALA A 40 2.10 -5.35 -5.51
CA ALA A 40 2.30 -3.94 -5.14
C ALA A 40 0.98 -3.16 -5.08
N GLU A 41 0.05 -3.39 -6.02
CA GLU A 41 -1.30 -2.84 -5.97
C GLU A 41 -2.10 -3.42 -4.80
N ALA A 42 -1.90 -4.67 -4.41
CA ALA A 42 -2.56 -5.25 -3.24
C ALA A 42 -2.07 -4.64 -1.92
N VAL A 43 -0.82 -4.20 -1.84
CA VAL A 43 -0.28 -3.51 -0.66
C VAL A 43 -0.58 -2.01 -0.69
N GLU A 44 -0.51 -1.36 -1.86
CA GLU A 44 -0.81 0.07 -2.00
C GLU A 44 -2.31 0.36 -2.29
N GLY A 45 -3.03 -0.57 -2.90
CA GLY A 45 -4.40 -0.39 -3.39
C GLY A 45 -5.52 -0.81 -2.44
N ARG A 46 -5.22 -1.43 -1.29
CA ARG A 46 -6.27 -1.81 -0.31
C ARG A 46 -7.01 -0.63 0.31
N GLY A 47 -6.50 0.59 0.21
CA GLY A 47 -7.21 1.81 0.58
C GLY A 47 -8.14 2.37 -0.50
N LEU A 48 -8.09 1.89 -1.74
CA LEU A 48 -8.77 2.52 -2.89
C LEU A 48 -10.08 1.83 -3.31
N ARG A 49 -10.39 0.61 -2.85
CA ARG A 49 -11.58 -0.12 -3.30
C ARG A 49 -12.86 0.12 -2.49
N GLU A 50 -12.80 0.65 -1.30
CA GLU A 50 -13.99 0.83 -0.46
C GLU A 50 -14.67 2.20 -0.55
N GLY A 51 -14.18 3.09 -1.40
CA GLY A 51 -14.71 4.46 -1.52
C GLY A 51 -15.87 4.66 -2.51
N ASN A 52 -16.23 3.70 -3.36
CA ASN A 52 -17.25 3.90 -4.41
C ASN A 52 -17.99 2.61 -4.82
N ALA A 53 -18.52 1.88 -3.87
CA ALA A 53 -19.52 0.84 -4.14
C ALA A 53 -20.89 1.27 -3.61
N VAL A 54 -21.46 2.32 -4.22
CA VAL A 54 -22.91 2.45 -4.30
C VAL A 54 -23.31 1.77 -5.61
N GLY A 55 -23.94 0.60 -5.50
CA GLY A 55 -24.70 0.00 -6.57
C GLY A 55 -23.93 -0.97 -7.47
N LYS A 56 -23.76 -2.21 -6.99
CA LYS A 56 -24.11 -3.47 -7.67
C LYS A 56 -23.90 -4.62 -6.70
N THR A 57 -24.94 -4.88 -5.93
CA THR A 57 -25.12 -6.12 -5.16
C THR A 57 -25.15 -7.28 -6.15
N ARG A 58 -24.17 -8.18 -6.09
CA ARG A 58 -24.34 -9.49 -6.72
C ARG A 58 -25.45 -10.23 -5.99
N PRO A 59 -26.45 -10.81 -6.68
CA PRO A 59 -27.50 -11.57 -6.04
C PRO A 59 -26.90 -12.88 -5.54
N GLY A 60 -26.89 -13.12 -4.24
CA GLY A 60 -26.47 -14.42 -3.69
C GLY A 60 -26.17 -14.48 -2.20
N LEU A 61 -26.07 -13.40 -1.48
CA LEU A 61 -25.99 -13.44 -0.02
C LEU A 61 -27.11 -12.55 0.55
N ARG A 62 -28.26 -13.16 0.80
CA ARG A 62 -29.26 -12.58 1.71
C ARG A 62 -28.56 -12.34 3.05
N ALA A 63 -28.31 -11.08 3.39
CA ALA A 63 -28.14 -10.68 4.76
C ALA A 63 -29.46 -11.08 5.46
N GLY A 64 -29.41 -12.16 6.22
CA GLY A 64 -30.47 -12.48 7.14
C GLY A 64 -30.70 -11.26 8.02
N VAL A 65 -31.96 -10.91 8.21
CA VAL A 65 -32.41 -10.00 9.25
C VAL A 65 -32.10 -10.71 10.58
N GLY A 66 -30.86 -10.57 11.03
CA GLY A 66 -30.33 -11.13 12.26
C GLY A 66 -29.76 -9.99 13.11
N GLY A 67 -30.00 -10.07 14.42
CA GLY A 67 -29.51 -9.12 15.41
C GLY A 67 -28.00 -8.79 15.29
N PRO A 68 -27.46 -7.89 16.10
CA PRO A 68 -26.08 -7.41 16.00
C PRO A 68 -25.11 -8.58 15.90
N SER A 69 -24.18 -8.53 14.93
CA SER A 69 -23.22 -9.62 14.70
C SER A 69 -22.38 -9.86 15.97
N ALA A 70 -21.90 -11.08 16.16
CA ALA A 70 -21.05 -11.41 17.33
C ALA A 70 -19.84 -10.44 17.46
N LEU A 71 -19.28 -9.97 16.34
CA LEU A 71 -18.22 -8.96 16.34
C LEU A 71 -18.71 -7.56 16.72
N ASP A 72 -19.98 -7.22 16.53
CA ASP A 72 -20.52 -5.94 16.99
C ASP A 72 -20.60 -5.87 18.51
N ARG A 73 -20.75 -7.02 19.17
CA ARG A 73 -20.64 -7.10 20.64
C ARG A 73 -19.17 -6.85 21.06
N VAL A 74 -18.22 -7.50 20.44
CA VAL A 74 -16.79 -7.29 20.70
C VAL A 74 -16.42 -5.80 20.51
N ARG A 75 -16.86 -5.19 19.41
CA ARG A 75 -16.63 -3.77 19.13
C ARG A 75 -17.21 -2.85 20.20
N ARG A 76 -18.46 -3.08 20.61
CA ARG A 76 -19.09 -2.27 21.66
C ARG A 76 -18.35 -2.36 22.99
N ILE A 77 -17.92 -3.55 23.39
CA ILE A 77 -17.12 -3.72 24.62
C ILE A 77 -15.79 -2.98 24.47
N ALA A 78 -15.13 -3.10 23.34
CA ALA A 78 -13.84 -2.40 23.10
C ALA A 78 -13.99 -0.88 23.13
N GLU A 79 -15.11 -0.33 22.61
CA GLU A 79 -15.42 1.11 22.63
C GLU A 79 -15.81 1.62 24.02
N GLN A 80 -16.43 0.78 24.86
CA GLN A 80 -16.89 1.15 26.19
C GLN A 80 -15.77 1.01 27.23
N ASP A 81 -14.92 0.02 27.09
CA ASP A 81 -13.82 -0.25 28.01
C ASP A 81 -12.48 -0.44 27.27
N MET A 82 -11.66 0.61 27.31
CA MET A 82 -10.31 0.61 26.75
C MET A 82 -9.35 -0.32 27.49
N GLY A 83 -9.69 -0.79 28.69
CA GLY A 83 -8.94 -1.75 29.49
C GLY A 83 -9.40 -3.20 29.33
N ALA A 84 -10.57 -3.43 28.66
CA ALA A 84 -11.10 -4.77 28.49
C ALA A 84 -10.15 -5.71 27.78
N ARG A 85 -9.93 -6.89 28.35
CA ARG A 85 -9.09 -7.95 27.79
C ARG A 85 -9.94 -9.11 27.28
N PHE A 86 -9.80 -9.42 26.00
CA PHE A 86 -10.66 -10.41 25.33
C PHE A 86 -10.04 -11.81 25.40
N THR A 87 -10.67 -12.71 26.13
CA THR A 87 -10.18 -14.07 26.43
C THR A 87 -10.72 -15.14 25.50
N ALA A 88 -11.81 -14.86 24.78
CA ALA A 88 -12.49 -15.80 23.88
C ALA A 88 -12.72 -15.14 22.51
N LEU A 89 -11.80 -15.30 21.59
CA LEU A 89 -11.84 -14.70 20.26
C LEU A 89 -11.82 -15.74 19.13
N LEU A 90 -11.15 -16.89 19.35
CA LEU A 90 -10.94 -17.87 18.28
C LEU A 90 -12.27 -18.44 17.74
N HIS A 91 -13.31 -18.54 18.54
CA HIS A 91 -14.62 -19.02 18.09
C HIS A 91 -15.30 -18.12 17.04
N HIS A 92 -14.85 -16.86 16.94
CA HIS A 92 -15.28 -15.96 15.86
C HIS A 92 -14.61 -16.27 14.51
N VAL A 93 -13.60 -17.14 14.49
CA VAL A 93 -12.97 -17.63 13.26
C VAL A 93 -13.69 -18.93 12.86
N ASP A 94 -14.93 -18.82 12.44
CA ASP A 94 -15.79 -19.88 11.94
C ASP A 94 -15.60 -20.12 10.43
N VAL A 95 -16.21 -21.17 9.89
CA VAL A 95 -16.14 -21.53 8.48
C VAL A 95 -16.71 -20.41 7.58
N ASP A 96 -17.74 -19.73 8.01
CA ASP A 96 -18.36 -18.64 7.24
C ASP A 96 -17.41 -17.45 7.09
N ARG A 97 -16.68 -17.12 8.16
CA ARG A 97 -15.67 -16.08 8.13
C ARG A 97 -14.46 -16.48 7.28
N LEU A 98 -14.03 -17.72 7.34
CA LEU A 98 -12.97 -18.22 6.45
C LEU A 98 -13.43 -18.16 4.99
N ARG A 99 -14.68 -18.51 4.71
CA ARG A 99 -15.28 -18.39 3.37
C ARG A 99 -15.30 -16.94 2.88
N ALA A 100 -15.78 -16.02 3.73
CA ALA A 100 -15.76 -14.58 3.43
C ALA A 100 -14.33 -14.08 3.19
N ALA A 101 -13.35 -14.52 3.97
CA ALA A 101 -11.95 -14.20 3.80
C ALA A 101 -11.41 -14.71 2.45
N TYR A 102 -11.71 -15.94 2.06
CA TYR A 102 -11.33 -16.49 0.75
C TYR A 102 -11.87 -15.65 -0.42
N TRP A 103 -13.18 -15.33 -0.40
CA TRP A 103 -13.79 -14.51 -1.47
C TRP A 103 -13.27 -13.08 -1.53
N ALA A 104 -12.73 -12.58 -0.43
CA ALA A 104 -12.13 -11.25 -0.37
C ALA A 104 -10.67 -11.20 -0.85
N LEU A 105 -10.01 -12.35 -1.09
CA LEU A 105 -8.68 -12.41 -1.68
C LEU A 105 -8.72 -12.10 -3.18
N ASN A 106 -7.59 -11.65 -3.71
CA ASN A 106 -7.44 -11.45 -5.14
C ASN A 106 -7.21 -12.83 -5.83
N PRO A 107 -8.10 -13.28 -6.74
CA PRO A 107 -7.92 -14.55 -7.45
C PRO A 107 -6.64 -14.65 -8.27
N LYS A 108 -6.04 -13.52 -8.63
CA LYS A 108 -4.79 -13.43 -9.41
C LYS A 108 -3.56 -13.17 -8.56
N ALA A 109 -3.67 -13.26 -7.23
CA ALA A 109 -2.53 -13.07 -6.35
C ALA A 109 -1.49 -14.19 -6.54
N ALA A 110 -0.22 -13.85 -6.33
CA ALA A 110 0.88 -14.82 -6.37
C ALA A 110 0.66 -15.94 -5.37
N THR A 111 1.01 -17.16 -5.76
CA THR A 111 0.96 -18.37 -4.92
C THR A 111 2.08 -18.36 -3.88
N GLY A 112 1.84 -19.02 -2.75
CA GLY A 112 2.83 -19.24 -1.70
C GLY A 112 3.88 -20.29 -2.08
N VAL A 113 4.53 -20.87 -1.08
CA VAL A 113 5.52 -21.95 -1.24
C VAL A 113 4.89 -23.27 -1.73
N ASP A 114 3.60 -23.47 -1.46
CA ASP A 114 2.81 -24.64 -1.83
C ASP A 114 2.34 -24.63 -3.29
N GLY A 115 2.53 -23.52 -4.00
CA GLY A 115 2.08 -23.36 -5.38
C GLY A 115 0.55 -23.29 -5.55
N VAL A 116 -0.24 -23.46 -4.48
CA VAL A 116 -1.69 -23.56 -4.55
C VAL A 116 -2.30 -22.22 -4.99
N THR A 117 -3.06 -22.24 -6.07
CA THR A 117 -3.77 -21.09 -6.60
C THR A 117 -5.13 -20.92 -5.93
N TRP A 118 -5.70 -19.73 -6.05
CA TRP A 118 -7.05 -19.45 -5.59
C TRP A 118 -8.10 -20.36 -6.26
N LEU A 119 -7.95 -20.65 -7.57
CA LEU A 119 -8.88 -21.51 -8.30
C LEU A 119 -8.79 -22.97 -7.84
N GLU A 120 -7.58 -23.53 -7.73
CA GLU A 120 -7.37 -24.91 -7.28
C GLU A 120 -7.93 -25.14 -5.88
N TYR A 121 -7.69 -24.25 -4.94
CA TYR A 121 -8.27 -24.33 -3.59
C TYR A 121 -9.80 -24.26 -3.63
N GLY A 122 -10.36 -23.55 -4.58
CA GLY A 122 -11.79 -23.36 -4.77
C GLY A 122 -12.53 -24.61 -5.30
N PHE A 123 -11.84 -25.64 -5.84
CA PHE A 123 -12.49 -26.85 -6.35
C PHE A 123 -13.21 -27.63 -5.25
N ASP A 124 -12.63 -27.72 -4.05
CA ASP A 124 -13.27 -28.26 -2.86
C ASP A 124 -13.22 -27.24 -1.72
N LEU A 125 -13.81 -26.06 -1.96
CA LEU A 125 -13.74 -24.96 -1.02
C LEU A 125 -14.28 -25.32 0.36
N GLU A 126 -15.43 -25.98 0.41
CA GLU A 126 -16.08 -26.29 1.68
C GLU A 126 -15.33 -27.35 2.48
N GLY A 127 -14.80 -28.39 1.83
CA GLY A 127 -13.94 -29.40 2.46
C GLY A 127 -12.66 -28.77 3.01
N ASN A 128 -11.97 -28.00 2.18
CA ASN A 128 -10.73 -27.31 2.56
C ASN A 128 -10.93 -26.32 3.73
N LEU A 129 -12.04 -25.57 3.74
CA LEU A 129 -12.30 -24.62 4.82
C LEU A 129 -12.69 -25.31 6.13
N ARG A 130 -13.43 -26.41 6.09
CA ARG A 130 -13.76 -27.22 7.28
C ARG A 130 -12.53 -27.89 7.86
N ASP A 131 -11.66 -28.43 7.01
CA ASP A 131 -10.38 -29.00 7.46
C ASP A 131 -9.49 -27.91 8.10
N LEU A 132 -9.31 -26.77 7.44
CA LEU A 132 -8.54 -25.64 7.99
C LEU A 132 -9.13 -25.21 9.36
N HIS A 133 -10.46 -25.04 9.45
CA HIS A 133 -11.14 -24.69 10.70
C HIS A 133 -10.85 -25.74 11.79
N ALA A 134 -11.01 -27.02 11.48
CA ALA A 134 -10.78 -28.11 12.42
C ALA A 134 -9.32 -28.13 12.91
N ARG A 135 -8.34 -27.98 12.02
CA ARG A 135 -6.91 -27.89 12.40
C ARG A 135 -6.60 -26.69 13.28
N VAL A 136 -7.20 -25.54 13.00
CA VAL A 136 -7.02 -24.31 13.79
C VAL A 136 -7.58 -24.49 15.19
N HIS A 137 -8.80 -25.03 15.33
CA HIS A 137 -9.48 -25.19 16.63
C HIS A 137 -8.86 -26.30 17.47
N ARG A 138 -8.36 -27.38 16.87
CA ARG A 138 -7.59 -28.43 17.57
C ARG A 138 -6.15 -28.04 17.91
N GLY A 139 -5.66 -26.91 17.38
CA GLY A 139 -4.28 -26.45 17.60
C GLY A 139 -3.22 -27.10 16.70
N SER A 140 -3.62 -28.03 15.79
CA SER A 140 -2.73 -28.75 14.87
C SER A 140 -2.35 -27.93 13.62
N TYR A 141 -2.91 -26.74 13.43
CA TYR A 141 -2.54 -25.85 12.34
C TYR A 141 -1.05 -25.46 12.44
N ARG A 142 -0.36 -25.51 11.28
CA ARG A 142 1.05 -25.06 11.13
C ARG A 142 1.12 -23.99 10.05
N ALA A 143 1.66 -22.82 10.40
CA ALA A 143 1.95 -21.78 9.43
C ALA A 143 3.07 -22.22 8.49
N ARG A 144 2.94 -21.94 7.20
CA ARG A 144 3.97 -22.24 6.21
C ARG A 144 4.92 -21.05 6.04
N PRO A 145 6.21 -21.30 5.72
CA PRO A 145 7.12 -20.22 5.39
C PRO A 145 6.60 -19.37 4.23
N SER A 146 6.88 -18.08 4.24
CA SER A 146 6.54 -17.20 3.15
C SER A 146 7.54 -17.35 2.00
N ARG A 147 7.07 -17.38 0.75
CA ARG A 147 7.95 -17.37 -0.42
C ARG A 147 8.47 -15.97 -0.67
N ARG A 148 9.79 -15.80 -0.76
CA ARG A 148 10.42 -14.50 -1.06
C ARG A 148 10.10 -14.06 -2.49
N ALA A 149 9.74 -12.80 -2.64
CA ALA A 149 9.58 -12.13 -3.92
C ALA A 149 10.14 -10.71 -3.81
N TYR A 150 10.64 -10.15 -4.91
CA TYR A 150 11.22 -8.82 -4.92
C TYR A 150 10.44 -7.87 -5.81
N ILE A 151 10.16 -6.68 -5.30
CA ILE A 151 9.54 -5.59 -6.07
C ILE A 151 10.54 -4.46 -6.24
N PRO A 152 10.78 -3.97 -7.47
CA PRO A 152 11.69 -2.88 -7.70
C PRO A 152 11.16 -1.57 -7.09
N LYS A 153 12.01 -0.90 -6.29
CA LYS A 153 11.73 0.46 -5.80
C LYS A 153 12.06 1.50 -6.88
N PRO A 154 11.47 2.71 -6.82
CA PRO A 154 11.77 3.79 -7.76
C PRO A 154 13.23 4.26 -7.75
N ASP A 155 13.98 3.95 -6.70
CA ASP A 155 15.41 4.27 -6.53
C ASP A 155 16.34 3.17 -7.06
N GLY A 156 15.80 2.11 -7.68
CA GLY A 156 16.55 0.98 -8.22
C GLY A 156 16.81 -0.14 -7.21
N ARG A 157 16.60 0.07 -5.92
CA ARG A 157 16.67 -0.99 -4.91
C ARG A 157 15.48 -1.94 -5.02
N GLN A 158 15.60 -3.14 -4.46
CA GLN A 158 14.51 -4.08 -4.40
C GLN A 158 13.87 -4.08 -3.00
N ARG A 159 12.54 -4.26 -2.96
CA ARG A 159 11.81 -4.47 -1.71
C ARG A 159 11.52 -5.95 -1.59
N PRO A 160 12.04 -6.63 -0.55
CA PRO A 160 11.70 -8.02 -0.31
C PRO A 160 10.25 -8.13 0.18
N LEU A 161 9.50 -9.08 -0.36
CA LEU A 161 8.15 -9.42 0.08
C LEU A 161 8.08 -10.91 0.42
N GLY A 162 7.33 -11.25 1.47
CA GLY A 162 6.96 -12.62 1.78
C GLY A 162 5.56 -12.93 1.25
N VAL A 163 5.46 -13.86 0.31
CA VAL A 163 4.17 -14.33 -0.20
C VAL A 163 3.75 -15.55 0.61
N ALA A 164 2.78 -15.38 1.50
CA ALA A 164 2.23 -16.44 2.33
C ALA A 164 1.45 -17.48 1.50
N ALA A 165 1.34 -18.71 1.98
CA ALA A 165 0.47 -19.74 1.44
C ALA A 165 -1.00 -19.29 1.43
N LEU A 166 -1.84 -19.89 0.57
CA LEU A 166 -3.21 -19.43 0.42
C LEU A 166 -4.04 -19.64 1.69
N GLU A 167 -3.89 -20.77 2.37
CA GLU A 167 -4.55 -21.02 3.66
C GLU A 167 -4.15 -20.01 4.73
N ASP A 168 -2.86 -19.66 4.78
CA ASP A 168 -2.37 -18.64 5.72
C ASP A 168 -3.00 -17.27 5.41
N LYS A 169 -3.13 -16.90 4.12
CA LYS A 169 -3.81 -15.66 3.72
C LYS A 169 -5.27 -15.64 4.17
N ILE A 170 -5.99 -16.77 4.00
CA ILE A 170 -7.40 -16.89 4.40
C ILE A 170 -7.52 -16.75 5.92
N LEU A 171 -6.76 -17.52 6.67
CA LEU A 171 -6.82 -17.53 8.13
C LEU A 171 -6.37 -16.19 8.73
N GLN A 172 -5.26 -15.63 8.24
CA GLN A 172 -4.79 -14.32 8.67
C GLN A 172 -5.84 -13.24 8.43
N ARG A 173 -6.51 -13.24 7.26
CA ARG A 173 -7.55 -12.28 6.96
C ARG A 173 -8.76 -12.43 7.91
N ALA A 174 -9.19 -13.65 8.17
CA ALA A 174 -10.27 -13.92 9.11
C ALA A 174 -9.94 -13.41 10.52
N VAL A 175 -8.73 -13.67 11.01
CA VAL A 175 -8.26 -13.18 12.32
C VAL A 175 -8.14 -11.65 12.33
N VAL A 176 -7.66 -11.03 11.26
CA VAL A 176 -7.60 -9.56 11.14
C VAL A 176 -8.97 -8.91 11.28
N GLU A 177 -10.04 -9.52 10.77
CA GLU A 177 -11.41 -9.00 10.93
C GLU A 177 -11.85 -9.02 12.40
N VAL A 178 -11.51 -10.09 13.13
CA VAL A 178 -11.78 -10.20 14.57
C VAL A 178 -11.00 -9.15 15.36
N LEU A 179 -9.69 -9.01 15.07
CA LEU A 179 -8.83 -8.06 15.77
C LEU A 179 -9.19 -6.60 15.45
N ASN A 180 -9.64 -6.29 14.24
CA ASN A 180 -10.13 -4.96 13.89
C ASN A 180 -11.35 -4.55 14.72
N ALA A 181 -12.18 -5.49 15.17
CA ALA A 181 -13.29 -5.15 16.06
C ALA A 181 -12.84 -4.58 17.41
N ILE A 182 -11.60 -4.86 17.80
CA ILE A 182 -10.97 -4.38 19.05
C ILE A 182 -10.13 -3.13 18.76
N TYR A 183 -9.13 -3.24 17.92
CA TYR A 183 -8.11 -2.20 17.73
C TYR A 183 -8.61 -0.95 17.01
N GLU A 184 -9.70 -1.03 16.23
CA GLU A 184 -10.29 0.18 15.64
C GLU A 184 -10.86 1.13 16.71
N ALA A 185 -11.27 0.62 17.86
CA ALA A 185 -11.66 1.43 19.02
C ALA A 185 -10.43 2.14 19.66
N ASP A 186 -9.29 1.46 19.68
CA ASP A 186 -8.07 1.96 20.32
C ASP A 186 -7.31 2.98 19.45
N PHE A 187 -7.28 2.78 18.13
CA PHE A 187 -6.47 3.59 17.23
C PHE A 187 -6.89 5.06 17.19
N LEU A 188 -5.92 5.95 17.38
CA LEU A 188 -6.15 7.39 17.41
C LEU A 188 -6.60 7.94 16.04
N GLY A 189 -7.36 9.04 16.08
CA GLY A 189 -7.98 9.64 14.91
C GLY A 189 -7.02 10.12 13.82
N PHE A 190 -5.76 10.38 14.17
CA PHE A 190 -4.73 10.84 13.24
C PHE A 190 -3.95 9.69 12.55
N SER A 191 -4.23 8.43 12.89
CA SER A 191 -3.71 7.24 12.21
C SER A 191 -4.67 6.78 11.12
N TYR A 192 -4.19 6.64 9.88
CA TYR A 192 -5.01 6.38 8.69
C TYR A 192 -4.65 5.10 7.94
N GLY A 193 -3.36 4.73 7.89
CA GLY A 193 -2.88 3.63 7.05
C GLY A 193 -3.43 2.28 7.46
N PHE A 194 -3.79 1.44 6.48
CA PHE A 194 -4.25 0.06 6.63
C PHE A 194 -5.48 -0.15 7.52
N ARG A 195 -6.22 0.90 7.83
CA ARG A 195 -7.42 0.84 8.68
C ARG A 195 -8.69 0.78 7.85
N PRO A 196 -9.71 -0.03 8.25
CA PRO A 196 -11.01 -0.07 7.59
C PRO A 196 -11.65 1.32 7.48
N GLY A 197 -12.21 1.63 6.31
CA GLY A 197 -12.87 2.91 6.06
C GLY A 197 -11.96 4.15 6.13
N ARG A 198 -10.63 3.99 6.21
CA ARG A 198 -9.65 5.07 6.10
C ARG A 198 -8.95 5.04 4.73
N SER A 199 -8.53 6.18 4.24
CA SER A 199 -7.89 6.28 2.92
C SER A 199 -6.74 7.30 2.91
N PRO A 200 -5.81 7.20 1.93
CA PRO A 200 -4.75 8.19 1.76
C PRO A 200 -5.28 9.61 1.58
N HIS A 201 -6.41 9.78 0.87
CA HIS A 201 -7.00 11.09 0.65
C HIS A 201 -7.55 11.72 1.94
N GLN A 202 -7.99 10.92 2.90
CA GLN A 202 -8.41 11.44 4.21
C GLN A 202 -7.22 11.92 5.04
N ALA A 203 -6.10 11.19 5.01
CA ALA A 203 -4.86 11.64 5.63
C ALA A 203 -4.35 12.95 4.99
N LEU A 204 -4.34 13.02 3.66
CA LEU A 204 -3.97 14.21 2.90
C LEU A 204 -4.89 15.41 3.19
N ASP A 205 -6.19 15.19 3.33
CA ASP A 205 -7.14 16.27 3.62
C ASP A 205 -7.05 16.71 5.08
N ALA A 206 -6.84 15.78 6.02
CA ALA A 206 -6.58 16.12 7.42
C ALA A 206 -5.31 16.96 7.56
N LEU A 207 -4.23 16.57 6.88
CA LEU A 207 -2.99 17.33 6.86
C LEU A 207 -3.19 18.72 6.27
N ALA A 208 -3.88 18.84 5.13
CA ALA A 208 -4.13 20.10 4.48
C ALA A 208 -5.00 21.03 5.35
N ALA A 209 -6.09 20.52 5.91
CA ALA A 209 -6.95 21.27 6.79
C ALA A 209 -6.22 21.75 8.06
N ALA A 210 -5.38 20.88 8.64
CA ALA A 210 -4.60 21.21 9.83
C ALA A 210 -3.58 22.32 9.55
N ILE A 211 -2.77 22.21 8.47
CA ILE A 211 -1.78 23.23 8.12
C ILE A 211 -2.45 24.57 7.79
N GLN A 212 -3.63 24.57 7.16
CA GLN A 212 -4.33 25.80 6.80
C GLN A 212 -5.03 26.49 8.00
N LYS A 213 -5.53 25.71 8.97
CA LYS A 213 -6.35 26.23 10.08
C LYS A 213 -5.60 26.41 11.38
N ARG A 214 -4.52 25.67 11.59
CA ARG A 214 -3.72 25.70 12.80
C ARG A 214 -2.48 26.56 12.61
N LYS A 215 -1.86 26.96 13.71
CA LYS A 215 -0.64 27.79 13.72
C LYS A 215 0.60 26.94 13.46
N VAL A 216 0.64 26.24 12.30
CA VAL A 216 1.79 25.43 11.90
C VAL A 216 2.83 26.31 11.22
N SER A 217 4.07 26.23 11.69
CA SER A 217 5.23 26.94 11.14
C SER A 217 6.41 26.04 10.83
N TRP A 218 6.41 24.84 11.37
CA TRP A 218 7.46 23.83 11.20
C TRP A 218 6.85 22.49 10.91
N ILE A 219 7.45 21.75 9.99
CA ILE A 219 7.05 20.38 9.64
C ILE A 219 8.23 19.44 9.87
N LEU A 220 8.00 18.42 10.67
CA LEU A 220 8.86 17.24 10.77
C LEU A 220 8.32 16.19 9.80
N ASP A 221 9.09 15.93 8.75
CA ASP A 221 8.91 14.85 7.77
C ASP A 221 9.86 13.73 8.17
N ALA A 222 9.35 12.61 8.67
CA ALA A 222 10.16 11.55 9.24
C ALA A 222 9.74 10.17 8.75
N ASP A 223 10.72 9.30 8.53
CA ASP A 223 10.59 7.93 8.06
C ASP A 223 11.34 6.98 9.01
N ILE A 224 10.75 5.83 9.31
CA ILE A 224 11.39 4.78 10.13
C ILE A 224 12.19 3.87 9.20
N ARG A 225 13.45 3.64 9.53
CA ARG A 225 14.34 2.76 8.75
C ARG A 225 13.86 1.31 8.86
N GLY A 226 13.58 0.67 7.70
CA GLY A 226 13.27 -0.76 7.66
C GLY A 226 12.15 -1.21 8.61
N TYR A 227 11.12 -0.41 8.81
CA TYR A 227 10.15 -0.55 9.89
C TYR A 227 9.65 -1.99 10.10
N PHE A 228 9.19 -2.67 9.03
CA PHE A 228 8.67 -4.03 9.12
C PHE A 228 9.74 -5.08 9.48
N GLU A 229 10.99 -4.78 9.19
CA GLU A 229 12.14 -5.66 9.41
C GLU A 229 12.67 -5.56 10.85
N HIS A 230 12.40 -4.44 11.55
CA HIS A 230 12.89 -4.16 12.91
C HIS A 230 11.80 -4.20 13.98
N ILE A 231 10.61 -4.71 13.67
CA ILE A 231 9.57 -4.92 14.68
C ILE A 231 10.04 -6.00 15.66
N ASP A 232 10.24 -5.62 16.91
CA ASP A 232 10.62 -6.55 17.98
C ASP A 232 9.42 -7.43 18.35
N ARG A 233 9.61 -8.75 18.28
CA ARG A 233 8.54 -9.74 18.52
C ARG A 233 8.14 -9.81 19.98
N SER A 234 9.05 -9.57 20.90
CA SER A 234 8.77 -9.60 22.34
C SER A 234 7.88 -8.41 22.74
N TRP A 235 8.17 -7.23 22.23
CA TRP A 235 7.31 -6.06 22.39
C TRP A 235 5.98 -6.24 21.68
N MET A 236 5.96 -6.81 20.48
CA MET A 236 4.70 -7.11 19.78
C MET A 236 3.80 -8.02 20.62
N ALA A 237 4.36 -9.09 21.19
CA ALA A 237 3.61 -9.99 22.05
C ALA A 237 2.99 -9.26 23.27
N ARG A 238 3.80 -8.45 23.96
CA ARG A 238 3.33 -7.63 25.09
C ARG A 238 2.23 -6.65 24.69
N PHE A 239 2.34 -5.99 23.54
CA PHE A 239 1.32 -5.06 23.04
C PHE A 239 0.01 -5.78 22.69
N LEU A 240 0.11 -6.96 22.09
CA LEU A 240 -1.07 -7.77 21.80
C LEU A 240 -1.75 -8.27 23.07
N GLU A 241 -0.97 -8.75 24.07
CA GLU A 241 -1.47 -9.25 25.36
C GLU A 241 -2.21 -8.18 26.17
N HIS A 242 -1.97 -6.91 25.89
CA HIS A 242 -2.68 -5.82 26.55
C HIS A 242 -4.19 -5.89 26.33
N ARG A 243 -4.61 -6.27 25.11
CA ARG A 243 -6.03 -6.37 24.73
C ARG A 243 -6.48 -7.83 24.52
N ILE A 244 -5.56 -8.70 24.10
CA ILE A 244 -5.88 -10.07 23.71
C ILE A 244 -5.48 -11.03 24.86
N GLY A 245 -6.48 -11.68 25.47
CA GLY A 245 -6.29 -12.72 26.47
C GLY A 245 -6.44 -14.14 25.92
N ASP A 246 -6.94 -14.29 24.68
CA ASP A 246 -7.08 -15.61 24.04
C ASP A 246 -5.71 -16.11 23.58
N ARG A 247 -5.14 -17.04 24.37
CA ARG A 247 -3.81 -17.63 24.10
C ARG A 247 -3.74 -18.37 22.78
N ARG A 248 -4.87 -18.84 22.23
CA ARG A 248 -4.92 -19.55 20.94
C ARG A 248 -4.69 -18.56 19.80
N VAL A 249 -5.30 -17.37 19.86
CA VAL A 249 -5.11 -16.29 18.88
C VAL A 249 -3.67 -15.74 18.97
N LEU A 250 -3.14 -15.53 20.18
CA LEU A 250 -1.75 -15.09 20.34
C LEU A 250 -0.76 -16.11 19.75
N ARG A 251 -0.98 -17.40 20.00
CA ARG A 251 -0.18 -18.47 19.41
C ARG A 251 -0.24 -18.50 17.86
N LEU A 252 -1.41 -18.24 17.27
CA LEU A 252 -1.53 -18.14 15.81
C LEU A 252 -0.69 -17.00 15.27
N ILE A 253 -0.76 -15.82 15.89
CA ILE A 253 0.04 -14.66 15.48
C ILE A 253 1.53 -14.97 15.59
N GLN A 254 1.94 -15.59 16.68
CA GLN A 254 3.34 -16.00 16.88
C GLN A 254 3.80 -16.99 15.81
N LYS A 255 3.00 -18.04 15.50
CA LYS A 255 3.30 -19.00 14.42
C LYS A 255 3.55 -18.30 13.08
N TRP A 256 2.81 -17.23 12.76
CA TRP A 256 3.02 -16.49 11.51
C TRP A 256 4.26 -15.60 11.54
N MET A 257 4.63 -15.06 12.71
CA MET A 257 5.88 -14.31 12.86
C MET A 257 7.12 -15.23 12.78
N ASP A 258 6.99 -16.47 13.28
CA ASP A 258 8.08 -17.46 13.34
C ASP A 258 8.18 -18.33 12.09
N ALA A 259 7.23 -18.24 11.16
CA ALA A 259 7.18 -19.14 9.99
C ALA A 259 8.37 -19.01 9.04
N GLY A 260 9.14 -17.93 9.12
CA GLY A 260 10.31 -17.69 8.28
C GLY A 260 9.97 -17.43 6.81
N VAL A 261 11.02 -17.41 6.00
CA VAL A 261 10.92 -17.14 4.56
C VAL A 261 11.75 -18.17 3.79
N ILE A 262 11.22 -18.63 2.65
CA ILE A 262 11.96 -19.45 1.70
C ILE A 262 12.40 -18.58 0.52
N GLU A 263 13.71 -18.61 0.23
CA GLU A 263 14.33 -17.96 -0.92
C GLU A 263 15.21 -18.96 -1.66
N ASN A 264 15.01 -19.10 -2.97
CA ASN A 264 15.75 -20.05 -3.81
C ASN A 264 15.79 -21.51 -3.30
N GLY A 265 14.76 -21.93 -2.54
CA GLY A 265 14.68 -23.26 -1.95
C GLY A 265 15.30 -23.39 -0.55
N GLU A 266 16.01 -22.37 -0.08
CA GLU A 266 16.59 -22.33 1.26
C GLU A 266 15.66 -21.61 2.25
N TRP A 267 15.47 -22.23 3.41
CA TRP A 267 14.70 -21.61 4.50
C TRP A 267 15.62 -20.69 5.31
N THR A 268 15.14 -19.50 5.54
CA THR A 268 15.83 -18.49 6.39
C THR A 268 14.91 -18.09 7.53
N ASP A 269 15.42 -18.18 8.74
CA ASP A 269 14.73 -17.61 9.89
C ASP A 269 14.78 -16.07 9.80
N THR A 270 13.66 -15.46 10.06
CA THR A 270 13.59 -14.02 10.25
C THR A 270 13.54 -13.77 11.75
N LEU A 271 14.71 -13.59 12.39
CA LEU A 271 14.82 -13.39 13.84
C LEU A 271 14.06 -12.15 14.33
N GLU A 272 13.89 -11.16 13.47
CA GLU A 272 13.17 -9.91 13.73
C GLU A 272 12.12 -9.64 12.64
N GLY A 273 11.16 -8.80 12.96
CA GLY A 273 10.21 -8.28 11.98
C GLY A 273 8.98 -9.14 11.74
N THR A 274 8.10 -8.58 10.94
CA THR A 274 6.93 -9.28 10.39
C THR A 274 7.11 -9.48 8.88
N PRO A 275 6.72 -10.64 8.30
CA PRO A 275 6.85 -10.85 6.87
C PRO A 275 6.13 -9.74 6.08
N GLN A 276 6.87 -8.90 5.35
CA GLN A 276 6.27 -7.91 4.46
C GLN A 276 5.44 -8.64 3.40
N GLY A 277 4.12 -8.39 3.38
CA GLY A 277 3.20 -9.03 2.42
C GLY A 277 2.22 -10.04 3.02
N ALA A 278 2.39 -10.46 4.26
CA ALA A 278 1.38 -11.25 4.98
C ALA A 278 0.13 -10.41 5.27
N SER A 279 -1.06 -11.03 5.24
CA SER A 279 -2.34 -10.33 5.43
C SER A 279 -2.51 -9.70 6.82
N VAL A 280 -1.84 -10.24 7.84
CA VAL A 280 -1.88 -9.76 9.22
C VAL A 280 -0.90 -8.63 9.49
N SER A 281 0.21 -8.54 8.76
CA SER A 281 1.31 -7.60 9.04
C SER A 281 0.91 -6.12 9.07
N PRO A 282 0.00 -5.61 8.21
CA PRO A 282 -0.45 -4.23 8.28
C PRO A 282 -1.17 -3.88 9.59
N LEU A 283 -1.97 -4.81 10.15
CA LEU A 283 -2.61 -4.59 11.44
C LEU A 283 -1.59 -4.62 12.57
N LEU A 284 -0.69 -5.62 12.59
CA LEU A 284 0.36 -5.73 13.61
C LEU A 284 1.27 -4.51 13.61
N ALA A 285 1.65 -4.01 12.43
CA ALA A 285 2.40 -2.77 12.29
C ALA A 285 1.64 -1.57 12.90
N ASN A 286 0.34 -1.46 12.68
CA ASN A 286 -0.44 -0.40 13.32
C ASN A 286 -0.55 -0.57 14.84
N VAL A 287 -0.70 -1.79 15.35
CA VAL A 287 -0.71 -2.07 16.79
C VAL A 287 0.64 -1.65 17.41
N TYR A 288 1.75 -2.01 16.78
CA TYR A 288 3.07 -1.65 17.26
C TYR A 288 3.26 -0.12 17.35
N LEU A 289 2.98 0.60 16.27
CA LEU A 289 3.09 2.06 16.25
C LEU A 289 2.06 2.76 17.15
N HIS A 290 0.91 2.16 17.40
CA HIS A 290 -0.05 2.70 18.35
C HIS A 290 0.57 2.84 19.74
N TYR A 291 1.26 1.81 20.24
CA TYR A 291 1.90 1.84 21.56
C TYR A 291 3.24 2.58 21.55
N VAL A 292 4.04 2.43 20.51
CA VAL A 292 5.37 3.05 20.43
C VAL A 292 5.26 4.55 20.13
N PHE A 293 4.45 4.93 19.16
CA PHE A 293 4.39 6.30 18.65
C PHE A 293 3.09 7.03 19.02
N ASP A 294 1.92 6.48 18.65
CA ASP A 294 0.66 7.24 18.67
C ASP A 294 0.30 7.73 20.07
N LEU A 295 0.28 6.84 21.07
CA LEU A 295 -0.06 7.19 22.47
C LEU A 295 0.98 8.13 23.08
N TRP A 296 2.26 7.92 22.78
CA TRP A 296 3.32 8.78 23.25
C TRP A 296 3.24 10.17 22.63
N ALA A 297 3.09 10.28 21.31
CA ALA A 297 3.01 11.55 20.59
C ALA A 297 1.76 12.36 20.98
N ASP A 298 0.62 11.69 21.21
CA ASP A 298 -0.58 12.33 21.71
C ASP A 298 -0.41 12.90 23.12
N ARG A 299 0.23 12.13 24.02
CA ARG A 299 0.56 12.59 25.37
C ARG A 299 1.56 13.75 25.33
N TRP A 300 2.58 13.64 24.48
CA TRP A 300 3.59 14.66 24.30
C TRP A 300 2.95 15.99 23.84
N ARG A 301 2.15 16.00 22.82
CA ARG A 301 1.47 17.23 22.31
C ARG A 301 0.56 17.90 23.34
N ARG A 302 -0.03 17.11 24.26
CA ARG A 302 -0.94 17.65 25.29
C ARG A 302 -0.20 18.17 26.51
N ARG A 303 0.96 17.61 26.85
CA ARG A 303 1.63 17.90 28.12
C ARG A 303 2.93 18.67 27.99
N ARG A 304 3.61 18.55 26.85
CA ARG A 304 4.97 19.08 26.66
C ARG A 304 5.05 20.18 25.62
N ALA A 305 4.15 20.22 24.64
CA ALA A 305 4.13 21.24 23.62
C ALA A 305 3.73 22.58 24.24
N ARG A 306 4.47 23.64 23.87
CA ARG A 306 4.15 25.04 24.21
C ARG A 306 3.16 25.65 23.22
N GLY A 307 3.17 25.16 22.00
CA GLY A 307 2.30 25.59 20.92
C GLY A 307 1.42 24.50 20.34
N GLU A 308 0.72 24.84 19.27
CA GLU A 308 -0.11 23.86 18.55
C GLU A 308 0.75 22.80 17.87
N VAL A 309 0.34 21.53 18.00
CA VAL A 309 0.98 20.39 17.34
C VAL A 309 -0.07 19.58 16.60
N ILE A 310 0.17 19.30 15.34
CA ILE A 310 -0.65 18.43 14.50
C ILE A 310 0.11 17.15 14.17
N ILE A 311 -0.59 16.02 14.09
CA ILE A 311 -0.03 14.72 13.75
C ILE A 311 -0.90 14.09 12.70
N VAL A 312 -0.29 13.55 11.63
CA VAL A 312 -0.95 12.72 10.61
C VAL A 312 -0.04 11.55 10.29
N ARG A 313 -0.50 10.32 10.52
CA ARG A 313 0.23 9.09 10.25
C ARG A 313 -0.50 8.21 9.25
N PHE A 314 0.21 7.70 8.27
CA PHE A 314 -0.26 6.68 7.34
C PHE A 314 0.73 5.51 7.32
N ALA A 315 0.43 4.44 8.05
CA ALA A 315 1.36 3.33 8.33
C ALA A 315 2.64 3.84 9.02
N ASP A 316 3.80 3.62 8.41
CA ASP A 316 5.12 4.09 8.84
C ASP A 316 5.46 5.53 8.39
N ASP A 317 4.74 6.07 7.40
CA ASP A 317 4.85 7.47 6.97
C ASP A 317 4.11 8.39 7.94
N TYR A 318 4.76 9.40 8.51
CA TYR A 318 4.07 10.39 9.34
C TYR A 318 4.65 11.79 9.19
N ILE A 319 3.76 12.74 9.38
CA ILE A 319 4.05 14.17 9.38
C ILE A 319 3.60 14.76 10.71
N VAL A 320 4.50 15.49 11.36
CA VAL A 320 4.19 16.25 12.56
C VAL A 320 4.42 17.73 12.28
N GLY A 321 3.40 18.56 12.52
CA GLY A 321 3.51 20.00 12.34
C GLY A 321 3.51 20.72 13.69
N PHE A 322 4.34 21.74 13.82
CA PHE A 322 4.57 22.49 15.06
C PHE A 322 4.39 24.00 14.83
N GLN A 323 3.92 24.68 15.86
CA GLN A 323 3.90 26.13 15.90
C GLN A 323 5.30 26.72 16.15
N HIS A 324 6.07 26.13 17.08
CA HIS A 324 7.38 26.59 17.52
C HIS A 324 8.48 25.65 17.08
N HIS A 325 9.66 26.20 16.74
CA HIS A 325 10.84 25.44 16.35
C HIS A 325 11.37 24.57 17.50
N ASP A 326 11.47 25.16 18.69
CA ASP A 326 11.97 24.49 19.89
C ASP A 326 11.14 23.26 20.26
N ASP A 327 9.82 23.33 20.05
CA ASP A 327 8.94 22.17 20.24
C ASP A 327 9.26 21.06 19.23
N ALA A 328 9.55 21.42 17.99
CA ALA A 328 9.88 20.47 16.94
C ALA A 328 11.23 19.77 17.20
N GLU A 329 12.25 20.52 17.63
CA GLU A 329 13.55 19.96 17.97
C GLU A 329 13.49 19.03 19.19
N ARG A 330 12.80 19.47 20.27
CA ARG A 330 12.60 18.63 21.46
C ARG A 330 11.84 17.36 21.12
N PHE A 331 10.76 17.48 20.33
CA PHE A 331 10.00 16.31 19.88
C PHE A 331 10.87 15.34 19.10
N LEU A 332 11.68 15.84 18.14
CA LEU A 332 12.56 15.00 17.32
C LEU A 332 13.59 14.24 18.18
N ASN A 333 14.21 14.92 19.14
CA ASN A 333 15.20 14.30 20.02
C ASN A 333 14.55 13.23 20.93
N GLU A 334 13.44 13.57 21.59
CA GLU A 334 12.72 12.62 22.43
C GLU A 334 12.10 11.46 21.61
N LEU A 335 11.76 11.70 20.33
CA LEU A 335 11.29 10.66 19.42
C LEU A 335 12.40 9.65 19.10
N ARG A 336 13.64 10.11 18.88
CA ARG A 336 14.80 9.20 18.66
C ARG A 336 14.99 8.27 19.84
N ASP A 337 15.01 8.84 21.05
CA ASP A 337 15.16 8.06 22.28
C ASP A 337 13.98 7.09 22.48
N ARG A 338 12.78 7.54 22.12
CA ARG A 338 11.57 6.71 22.21
C ARG A 338 11.63 5.52 21.28
N LEU A 339 11.97 5.74 20.00
CA LEU A 339 12.04 4.68 18.99
C LEU A 339 13.15 3.66 19.32
N ALA A 340 14.31 4.12 19.77
CA ALA A 340 15.43 3.25 20.15
C ALA A 340 15.04 2.23 21.24
N LYS A 341 14.18 2.61 22.20
CA LYS A 341 13.67 1.70 23.25
C LYS A 341 12.87 0.51 22.69
N PHE A 342 12.40 0.60 21.47
CA PHE A 342 11.57 -0.40 20.81
C PHE A 342 12.23 -0.94 19.52
N ASN A 343 13.55 -0.94 19.48
CA ASN A 343 14.34 -1.43 18.33
C ASN A 343 14.01 -0.75 16.99
N LEU A 344 13.60 0.52 17.02
CA LEU A 344 13.30 1.30 15.83
C LEU A 344 14.26 2.49 15.73
N GLU A 345 14.60 2.87 14.50
CA GLU A 345 15.47 3.99 14.19
C GLU A 345 14.86 4.91 13.13
N LEU A 346 15.04 6.23 13.26
CA LEU A 346 14.72 7.17 12.20
C LEU A 346 15.73 7.08 11.05
N ALA A 347 15.23 7.09 9.82
CA ALA A 347 16.07 7.23 8.64
C ALA A 347 16.62 8.67 8.58
N ALA A 348 17.86 8.88 9.03
CA ALA A 348 18.47 10.19 9.13
C ALA A 348 18.47 10.94 7.78
N GLU A 349 18.71 10.21 6.68
CA GLU A 349 18.76 10.74 5.32
C GLU A 349 17.38 11.18 4.77
N LYS A 350 16.28 10.77 5.42
CA LYS A 350 14.92 11.12 5.04
C LYS A 350 14.21 11.99 6.07
N THR A 351 14.71 12.04 7.28
CA THR A 351 14.13 12.85 8.36
C THR A 351 14.55 14.30 8.21
N ARG A 352 13.57 15.19 8.06
CA ARG A 352 13.81 16.63 7.86
C ARG A 352 12.88 17.47 8.71
N LEU A 353 13.44 18.47 9.33
CA LEU A 353 12.70 19.56 9.97
C LEU A 353 12.75 20.78 9.06
N ILE A 354 11.60 21.21 8.56
CA ILE A 354 11.51 22.29 7.58
C ILE A 354 10.59 23.41 8.06
N GLU A 355 10.94 24.65 7.71
CA GLU A 355 10.07 25.81 7.90
C GLU A 355 8.98 25.82 6.85
N PHE A 356 7.71 25.70 7.28
CA PHE A 356 6.58 25.50 6.40
C PHE A 356 5.30 26.08 7.01
N GLY A 357 4.43 26.67 6.20
CA GLY A 357 3.14 27.18 6.66
C GLY A 357 2.92 28.64 6.26
N ARG A 358 1.90 29.25 6.89
CA ARG A 358 1.39 30.58 6.49
C ARG A 358 2.44 31.68 6.47
N PHE A 359 3.35 31.69 7.42
CA PHE A 359 4.35 32.75 7.58
C PHE A 359 5.75 32.35 7.09
N ALA A 360 5.92 31.15 6.55
CA ALA A 360 7.24 30.66 6.16
C ALA A 360 7.86 31.50 5.04
N ALA A 361 7.07 31.92 4.04
CA ALA A 361 7.57 32.74 2.94
C ALA A 361 8.09 34.10 3.43
N GLU A 362 7.30 34.80 4.25
CA GLU A 362 7.64 36.10 4.82
C GLU A 362 8.88 36.05 5.72
N ARG A 363 8.93 35.04 6.64
CA ARG A 363 10.08 34.87 7.55
C ARG A 363 11.37 34.58 6.81
N ARG A 364 11.31 33.73 5.77
CA ARG A 364 12.48 33.40 4.94
C ARG A 364 12.93 34.60 4.13
N GLN A 365 12.00 35.37 3.58
CA GLN A 365 12.32 36.60 2.85
C GLN A 365 13.02 37.64 3.75
N LYS A 366 12.54 37.85 4.98
CA LYS A 366 13.17 38.75 5.97
C LYS A 366 14.62 38.34 6.31
N ARG A 367 14.94 37.04 6.17
CA ARG A 367 16.30 36.48 6.42
C ARG A 367 17.13 36.34 5.15
N GLY A 368 16.66 36.87 4.00
CA GLY A 368 17.36 36.71 2.73
C GLY A 368 17.38 35.28 2.17
N LEU A 369 16.51 34.41 2.70
CA LEU A 369 16.40 33.01 2.26
C LEU A 369 15.41 32.89 1.11
N GLY A 370 15.59 31.87 0.27
CA GLY A 370 14.71 31.58 -0.85
C GLY A 370 13.31 31.11 -0.42
N LYS A 371 12.51 30.66 -1.40
CA LYS A 371 11.15 30.14 -1.15
C LYS A 371 11.13 29.04 -0.08
N PRO A 372 10.01 28.89 0.66
CA PRO A 372 9.85 27.81 1.62
C PRO A 372 10.14 26.44 1.00
N ASP A 373 10.70 25.56 1.81
CA ASP A 373 10.93 24.18 1.42
C ASP A 373 9.61 23.45 1.13
N THR A 374 9.72 22.30 0.50
CA THR A 374 8.58 21.44 0.18
C THR A 374 8.81 20.06 0.78
N PHE A 375 7.74 19.37 1.13
CA PHE A 375 7.83 17.97 1.57
C PHE A 375 6.92 17.08 0.74
N ALA A 376 7.25 15.78 0.70
CA ALA A 376 6.48 14.76 0.00
C ALA A 376 5.69 13.93 1.02
N PHE A 377 4.40 13.75 0.78
CA PHE A 377 3.58 12.85 1.58
C PHE A 377 2.54 12.16 0.70
N LEU A 378 2.46 10.83 0.77
CA LEU A 378 1.51 10.01 0.04
C LEU A 378 1.48 10.34 -1.48
N GLY A 379 2.64 10.51 -2.09
CA GLY A 379 2.78 10.74 -3.53
C GLY A 379 2.49 12.16 -4.01
N PHE A 380 2.28 13.10 -3.08
CA PHE A 380 2.11 14.52 -3.37
C PHE A 380 3.24 15.33 -2.77
N THR A 381 3.73 16.31 -3.53
CA THR A 381 4.57 17.38 -3.02
C THR A 381 3.68 18.49 -2.48
N HIS A 382 3.90 18.86 -1.22
CA HIS A 382 3.20 19.94 -0.53
C HIS A 382 4.01 21.22 -0.64
N ILE A 383 3.35 22.32 -1.02
CA ILE A 383 3.98 23.60 -1.37
C ILE A 383 3.22 24.73 -0.70
N CYS A 384 3.93 25.64 -0.03
CA CYS A 384 3.37 26.92 0.40
C CYS A 384 3.06 27.77 -0.84
N ALA A 385 1.83 28.20 -0.98
CA ALA A 385 1.35 28.98 -2.11
C ALA A 385 0.34 30.04 -1.62
N GLU A 386 -0.09 30.87 -2.52
CA GLU A 386 -1.17 31.84 -2.30
C GLU A 386 -2.37 31.52 -3.19
N ASP A 387 -3.56 31.82 -2.71
CA ASP A 387 -4.78 31.79 -3.50
C ASP A 387 -4.89 33.06 -4.38
N ARG A 388 -5.97 33.19 -5.14
CA ARG A 388 -6.18 34.36 -6.01
C ARG A 388 -6.36 35.67 -5.24
N SER A 389 -6.61 35.57 -3.94
CA SER A 389 -6.80 36.73 -3.04
C SER A 389 -5.54 37.01 -2.22
N GLY A 390 -4.39 36.43 -2.55
CA GLY A 390 -3.13 36.62 -1.83
C GLY A 390 -3.07 35.93 -0.46
N ARG A 391 -4.07 35.09 -0.12
CA ARG A 391 -4.08 34.38 1.16
C ARG A 391 -3.31 33.06 1.05
N PHE A 392 -2.68 32.67 2.14
CA PHE A 392 -1.98 31.39 2.21
C PHE A 392 -2.87 30.22 1.77
N ALA A 393 -2.35 29.41 0.88
CA ALA A 393 -2.96 28.17 0.41
C ALA A 393 -1.93 27.03 0.38
N LEU A 394 -2.32 25.86 0.85
CA LEU A 394 -1.52 24.66 0.69
C LEU A 394 -1.79 24.04 -0.68
N ARG A 395 -0.79 24.01 -1.53
CA ARG A 395 -0.89 23.37 -2.85
C ARG A 395 -0.31 21.98 -2.81
N ARG A 396 -1.08 21.00 -3.29
CA ARG A 396 -0.69 19.59 -3.44
C ARG A 396 -0.48 19.30 -4.92
N VAL A 397 0.72 18.90 -5.29
CA VAL A 397 1.09 18.58 -6.68
C VAL A 397 1.62 17.17 -6.75
N THR A 398 1.27 16.41 -7.78
CA THR A 398 1.83 15.07 -8.00
C THR A 398 3.36 15.10 -7.92
N GLU A 399 3.93 14.24 -7.11
CA GLU A 399 5.39 14.11 -6.96
C GLU A 399 6.06 13.82 -8.31
N LYS A 400 7.01 14.67 -8.69
CA LYS A 400 7.67 14.60 -10.01
C LYS A 400 8.32 13.23 -10.28
N LYS A 401 8.94 12.63 -9.27
CA LYS A 401 9.60 11.32 -9.38
C LYS A 401 8.58 10.23 -9.69
N ARG A 402 7.45 10.20 -8.98
CA ARG A 402 6.35 9.23 -9.20
C ARG A 402 5.69 9.43 -10.57
N LEU A 403 5.43 10.67 -10.97
CA LEU A 403 4.88 10.98 -12.28
C LEU A 403 5.78 10.48 -13.42
N ARG A 404 7.09 10.75 -13.33
CA ARG A 404 8.07 10.27 -14.32
C ARG A 404 8.13 8.75 -14.38
N ALA A 405 8.18 8.08 -13.24
CA ALA A 405 8.19 6.62 -13.15
C ALA A 405 6.93 6.00 -13.78
N LYS A 406 5.74 6.54 -13.48
CA LYS A 406 4.48 6.07 -14.07
C LYS A 406 4.45 6.29 -15.59
N LEU A 407 4.88 7.45 -16.07
CA LEU A 407 4.96 7.73 -17.51
C LEU A 407 5.94 6.79 -18.22
N LYS A 408 7.09 6.50 -17.60
CA LYS A 408 8.05 5.51 -18.14
C LYS A 408 7.42 4.12 -18.23
N ALA A 409 6.76 3.65 -17.19
CA ALA A 409 6.07 2.36 -17.20
C ALA A 409 4.98 2.29 -18.28
N VAL A 410 4.16 3.35 -18.43
CA VAL A 410 3.15 3.44 -19.47
C VAL A 410 3.78 3.40 -20.86
N LYS A 411 4.88 4.13 -21.08
CA LYS A 411 5.60 4.13 -22.35
C LYS A 411 6.13 2.74 -22.74
N GLU A 412 6.73 2.02 -21.78
CA GLU A 412 7.25 0.67 -22.05
C GLU A 412 6.11 -0.32 -22.34
N GLU A 413 5.00 -0.23 -21.61
CA GLU A 413 3.85 -1.10 -21.87
C GLU A 413 3.15 -0.77 -23.20
N GLN A 414 3.09 0.49 -23.62
CA GLN A 414 2.62 0.87 -24.95
C GLN A 414 3.51 0.29 -26.06
N LYS A 415 4.82 0.22 -25.88
CA LYS A 415 5.71 -0.44 -26.85
C LYS A 415 5.40 -1.93 -26.97
N ARG A 416 5.14 -2.62 -25.85
CA ARG A 416 4.77 -4.03 -25.86
C ARG A 416 3.45 -4.27 -26.56
N ARG A 417 2.46 -3.38 -26.35
CA ARG A 417 1.11 -3.47 -26.87
C ARG A 417 0.94 -2.86 -28.27
N ARG A 418 1.99 -2.31 -28.88
CA ARG A 418 1.87 -1.55 -30.13
C ARG A 418 1.24 -2.34 -31.30
N HIS A 419 1.37 -3.68 -31.32
CA HIS A 419 0.83 -4.55 -32.36
C HIS A 419 -0.62 -4.97 -32.12
N LEU A 420 -1.16 -4.75 -30.92
CA LEU A 420 -2.55 -5.05 -30.60
C LEU A 420 -3.51 -4.12 -31.35
N PRO A 421 -4.78 -4.51 -31.56
CA PRO A 421 -5.79 -3.63 -32.11
C PRO A 421 -5.92 -2.32 -31.36
N ILE A 422 -6.13 -1.20 -32.08
CA ILE A 422 -6.26 0.14 -31.49
C ILE A 422 -7.31 0.19 -30.36
N PRO A 423 -8.51 -0.44 -30.52
CA PRO A 423 -9.50 -0.46 -29.44
C PRO A 423 -9.02 -1.14 -28.15
N GLU A 424 -8.18 -2.17 -28.23
CA GLU A 424 -7.62 -2.83 -27.05
C GLU A 424 -6.60 -1.93 -26.34
N GLN A 425 -5.72 -1.29 -27.12
CA GLN A 425 -4.81 -0.29 -26.59
C GLN A 425 -5.57 0.86 -25.92
N GLY A 426 -6.62 1.35 -26.57
CA GLY A 426 -7.48 2.42 -26.08
C GLY A 426 -8.15 2.07 -24.75
N ARG A 427 -8.81 0.91 -24.65
CA ARG A 427 -9.43 0.43 -23.39
C ARG A 427 -8.42 0.26 -22.26
N TRP A 428 -7.21 -0.19 -22.57
CA TRP A 428 -6.16 -0.29 -21.57
C TRP A 428 -5.70 1.10 -21.10
N LEU A 429 -5.44 2.03 -22.01
CA LEU A 429 -5.04 3.41 -21.70
C LEU A 429 -6.11 4.16 -20.92
N GLU A 430 -7.37 3.99 -21.27
CA GLU A 430 -8.51 4.55 -20.55
C GLU A 430 -8.45 4.14 -19.07
N ARG A 431 -8.29 2.85 -18.78
CA ARG A 431 -8.17 2.33 -17.41
C ARG A 431 -6.95 2.92 -16.68
N VAL A 432 -5.81 3.05 -17.36
CA VAL A 432 -4.59 3.64 -16.80
C VAL A 432 -4.80 5.10 -16.44
N VAL A 433 -5.40 5.88 -17.36
CA VAL A 433 -5.65 7.33 -17.15
C VAL A 433 -6.70 7.55 -16.06
N GLN A 434 -7.79 6.78 -16.06
CA GLN A 434 -8.80 6.83 -15.01
C GLN A 434 -8.22 6.46 -13.63
N GLY A 435 -7.40 5.40 -13.56
CA GLY A 435 -6.71 5.00 -12.34
C GLY A 435 -5.82 6.12 -11.79
N HIS A 436 -5.06 6.78 -12.68
CA HIS A 436 -4.24 7.94 -12.30
C HIS A 436 -5.10 9.10 -11.78
N TYR A 437 -6.22 9.41 -12.42
CA TYR A 437 -7.11 10.50 -11.96
C TYR A 437 -7.81 10.18 -10.64
N ARG A 438 -8.20 8.93 -10.40
CA ARG A 438 -8.80 8.51 -9.11
C ARG A 438 -7.89 8.80 -7.92
N TYR A 439 -6.59 8.83 -8.13
CA TYR A 439 -5.63 9.14 -7.06
C TYR A 439 -5.19 10.60 -7.09
N TYR A 440 -4.79 11.12 -8.25
CA TYR A 440 -4.10 12.41 -8.36
C TYR A 440 -4.99 13.59 -8.73
N ALA A 441 -6.23 13.39 -9.16
CA ALA A 441 -7.11 14.49 -9.57
C ALA A 441 -7.78 15.18 -8.36
N VAL A 442 -6.95 15.73 -7.48
CA VAL A 442 -7.35 16.53 -6.30
C VAL A 442 -7.39 18.01 -6.62
N PRO A 443 -8.15 18.84 -5.85
CA PRO A 443 -8.13 20.28 -5.98
C PRO A 443 -6.72 20.86 -5.97
N GLY A 444 -6.42 21.75 -6.92
CA GLY A 444 -5.09 22.35 -7.11
C GLY A 444 -4.12 21.55 -8.00
N ASN A 445 -4.43 20.30 -8.35
CA ASN A 445 -3.52 19.42 -9.13
C ASN A 445 -3.97 19.15 -10.58
N ILE A 446 -4.95 19.86 -11.11
CA ILE A 446 -5.49 19.63 -12.47
C ILE A 446 -4.42 19.76 -13.56
N ARG A 447 -3.43 20.66 -13.38
CA ARG A 447 -2.34 20.83 -14.34
C ARG A 447 -1.48 19.56 -14.49
N ALA A 448 -1.17 18.88 -13.37
CA ALA A 448 -0.41 17.64 -13.41
C ALA A 448 -1.22 16.49 -14.06
N ALA A 449 -2.54 16.42 -13.80
CA ALA A 449 -3.43 15.47 -14.46
C ALA A 449 -3.49 15.71 -15.98
N LYS A 450 -3.57 16.97 -16.42
CA LYS A 450 -3.49 17.33 -17.85
C LYS A 450 -2.16 16.92 -18.46
N THR A 451 -1.05 17.28 -17.81
CA THR A 451 0.29 16.89 -18.26
C THR A 451 0.42 15.37 -18.39
N PHE A 452 -0.14 14.59 -17.47
CA PHE A 452 -0.14 13.13 -17.55
C PHE A 452 -0.87 12.65 -18.82
N ARG A 453 -2.10 13.13 -19.07
CA ARG A 453 -2.86 12.77 -20.28
C ARG A 453 -2.10 13.12 -21.57
N ASP A 454 -1.57 14.34 -21.64
CA ASP A 454 -0.86 14.84 -22.82
C ASP A 454 0.41 13.99 -23.10
N GLN A 455 1.16 13.60 -22.06
CA GLN A 455 2.32 12.73 -22.22
C GLN A 455 1.91 11.29 -22.63
N VAL A 456 0.85 10.74 -22.07
CA VAL A 456 0.31 9.44 -22.47
C VAL A 456 -0.10 9.46 -23.96
N GLN A 457 -0.78 10.53 -24.41
CA GLN A 457 -1.14 10.72 -25.81
C GLN A 457 0.11 10.77 -26.72
N ARG A 458 1.14 11.53 -26.35
CA ARG A 458 2.40 11.62 -27.10
C ARG A 458 3.12 10.26 -27.19
N HIS A 459 3.15 9.52 -26.09
CA HIS A 459 3.73 8.18 -26.09
C HIS A 459 2.95 7.23 -26.98
N TRP A 460 1.61 7.30 -26.96
CA TRP A 460 0.75 6.47 -27.81
C TRP A 460 0.92 6.82 -29.30
N PHE A 461 0.95 8.10 -29.63
CA PHE A 461 1.28 8.57 -30.97
C PHE A 461 2.60 7.98 -31.50
N THR A 462 3.65 8.08 -30.68
CA THR A 462 4.97 7.53 -31.04
C THR A 462 4.93 6.00 -31.21
N ALA A 463 4.22 5.28 -30.34
CA ALA A 463 4.09 3.83 -30.44
C ALA A 463 3.34 3.40 -31.70
N LEU A 464 2.25 4.08 -32.05
CA LEU A 464 1.45 3.79 -33.24
C LEU A 464 2.22 4.09 -34.54
N ARG A 465 2.96 5.21 -34.61
CA ARG A 465 3.82 5.51 -35.77
C ARG A 465 4.90 4.49 -36.02
N ARG A 466 5.40 3.83 -34.98
CA ARG A 466 6.41 2.78 -35.05
C ARG A 466 5.84 1.39 -35.31
N ARG A 467 4.55 1.26 -35.54
CA ARG A 467 3.88 -0.01 -35.79
C ARG A 467 4.19 -0.56 -37.20
N SER A 468 4.23 0.33 -38.19
CA SER A 468 4.52 0.01 -39.59
C SER A 468 5.02 1.25 -40.32
N GLN A 469 5.91 1.07 -41.28
CA GLN A 469 6.41 2.15 -42.14
C GLN A 469 5.30 2.76 -43.00
N ARG A 470 4.27 1.95 -43.37
CA ARG A 470 3.11 2.39 -44.18
C ARG A 470 2.05 3.10 -43.37
N PHE A 471 2.05 2.99 -42.03
CA PHE A 471 1.02 3.59 -41.18
C PHE A 471 1.28 5.07 -40.97
N ARG A 472 0.53 5.88 -41.69
CA ARG A 472 0.56 7.36 -41.59
C ARG A 472 -0.46 7.81 -40.54
N LEU A 473 0.04 8.34 -39.41
CA LEU A 473 -0.76 8.93 -38.34
C LEU A 473 -0.35 10.38 -38.19
N ASP A 474 -1.28 11.29 -38.37
CA ASP A 474 -1.13 12.71 -38.05
C ASP A 474 -1.70 13.05 -36.68
N TRP A 475 -1.44 14.27 -36.21
CA TRP A 475 -1.94 14.72 -34.93
C TRP A 475 -3.46 14.88 -34.90
N ALA A 476 -4.12 15.22 -35.98
CA ALA A 476 -5.57 15.36 -36.04
C ALA A 476 -6.27 14.01 -35.81
N ARG A 477 -5.78 12.94 -36.47
CA ARG A 477 -6.27 11.57 -36.22
C ARG A 477 -5.92 11.10 -34.79
N MET A 478 -4.73 11.44 -34.30
CA MET A 478 -4.34 11.10 -32.92
C MET A 478 -5.22 11.81 -31.89
N SER A 479 -5.58 13.06 -32.12
CA SER A 479 -6.49 13.79 -31.24
C SER A 479 -7.86 13.15 -31.15
N ARG A 480 -8.44 12.74 -32.31
CA ARG A 480 -9.70 11.99 -32.34
C ARG A 480 -9.64 10.67 -31.57
N LEU A 481 -8.51 9.93 -31.70
CA LEU A 481 -8.29 8.71 -30.91
C LEU A 481 -8.16 9.02 -29.39
N ALA A 482 -7.43 10.07 -29.05
CA ALA A 482 -7.28 10.50 -27.66
C ALA A 482 -8.61 10.94 -27.04
N ASP A 483 -9.44 11.67 -27.79
CA ASP A 483 -10.75 12.11 -27.30
C ASP A 483 -11.72 10.95 -27.10
N ARG A 484 -11.58 9.89 -27.90
CA ARG A 484 -12.38 8.67 -27.74
C ARG A 484 -11.96 7.83 -26.53
N TRP A 485 -10.64 7.71 -26.25
CA TRP A 485 -10.11 6.72 -25.31
C TRP A 485 -9.44 7.31 -24.07
N LEU A 486 -8.97 8.56 -24.10
CA LEU A 486 -8.32 9.20 -22.99
C LEU A 486 -9.27 10.21 -22.35
N PRO A 487 -9.87 9.89 -21.20
CA PRO A 487 -10.82 10.78 -20.55
C PRO A 487 -10.19 12.15 -20.25
N PRO A 488 -10.94 13.25 -20.39
CA PRO A 488 -10.46 14.58 -20.06
C PRO A 488 -10.17 14.69 -18.56
N PRO A 489 -9.14 15.45 -18.17
CA PRO A 489 -8.79 15.61 -16.75
C PRO A 489 -9.88 16.42 -16.03
N ARG A 490 -10.43 15.85 -14.97
CA ARG A 490 -11.44 16.47 -14.08
C ARG A 490 -11.02 16.26 -12.66
N ILE A 491 -11.34 17.21 -11.79
CA ILE A 491 -11.16 17.05 -10.34
C ILE A 491 -12.20 16.04 -9.85
N LEU A 492 -11.72 14.96 -9.22
CA LEU A 492 -12.57 13.85 -8.74
C LEU A 492 -12.76 13.86 -7.23
N HIS A 493 -11.99 14.68 -6.52
CA HIS A 493 -12.06 14.77 -5.06
C HIS A 493 -12.61 16.11 -4.61
N PRO A 494 -13.38 16.15 -3.54
CA PRO A 494 -13.83 17.40 -2.96
C PRO A 494 -12.66 18.19 -2.36
N TRP A 495 -12.88 19.45 -2.07
CA TRP A 495 -11.94 20.24 -1.30
C TRP A 495 -11.72 19.61 0.09
N PRO A 496 -10.51 19.74 0.70
CA PRO A 496 -10.19 19.15 2.00
C PRO A 496 -11.22 19.47 3.06
N ASP A 497 -11.62 20.72 3.16
CA ASP A 497 -12.61 21.20 4.13
C ASP A 497 -14.00 20.57 3.94
N ALA A 498 -14.43 20.36 2.70
CA ALA A 498 -15.73 19.76 2.41
C ALA A 498 -15.77 18.29 2.87
N ARG A 499 -14.70 17.52 2.58
CA ARG A 499 -14.59 16.13 3.05
C ARG A 499 -14.49 16.04 4.55
N PHE A 500 -13.75 16.92 5.19
CA PHE A 500 -13.58 16.95 6.64
C PHE A 500 -14.87 17.29 7.36
N ARG A 501 -15.64 18.31 6.89
CA ARG A 501 -16.94 18.69 7.45
C ARG A 501 -18.00 17.58 7.33
N ALA A 502 -18.03 16.87 6.20
CA ALA A 502 -18.98 15.77 6.00
C ALA A 502 -18.80 14.63 7.02
N ARG A 503 -17.59 14.41 7.54
CA ARG A 503 -17.28 13.38 8.54
C ARG A 503 -17.41 13.84 9.98
N THR A 504 -17.13 15.09 10.29
CA THR A 504 -17.33 15.63 11.65
C THR A 504 -18.80 15.76 12.04
N ARG A 505 -19.72 15.78 11.05
CA ARG A 505 -21.17 15.71 11.30
C ARG A 505 -21.65 14.27 11.56
N ALA A 506 -20.89 13.25 11.15
CA ALA A 506 -21.19 11.84 11.42
C ALA A 506 -20.16 11.30 12.42
N ARG A 507 -20.42 11.48 13.71
CA ARG A 507 -19.74 10.87 14.86
C ARG A 507 -18.24 10.63 14.71
N SER A 508 -17.41 11.57 15.07
CA SER A 508 -16.20 11.36 15.84
C SER A 508 -15.70 12.68 16.42
N PRO A 509 -15.57 12.83 17.70
CA PRO A 509 -14.92 14.01 18.26
C PRO A 509 -13.44 13.91 17.94
N VAL A 510 -12.96 14.71 17.00
CA VAL A 510 -11.58 15.16 17.01
C VAL A 510 -11.52 16.21 18.12
N ARG A 511 -11.39 15.77 19.33
CA ARG A 511 -10.93 16.57 20.48
C ARG A 511 -9.50 16.25 20.78
#